data_bf0150e74a14a79967031c7110fd220b
#
_entry.id   bf0150e74a14a79967031c7110fd220b
#
_cell.length_a   1.000
_cell.length_b   1.000
_cell.length_c   1.000
_cell.angle_alpha   90.00
_cell.angle_beta   90.00
_cell.angle_gamma   90.00
#
_symmetry.space_group_name_H-M   'P 1'
#
loop_
_entity.id
_entity.type
_entity.pdbx_description
1 polymer ?
#
loop_
_entity_poly.entity_id
_entity_poly.type
_entity_poly.pdbx_seq_one_letter_code
_entity_poly.pdbx_strand_id
1 'polypeptide(L)'
;IRPRDWSSDGCSSDLRQLRVLPTADVAGVAWRDYGEIILVDSADEAVSEADRVAAEHVEVLTREPRYFLQHMKNYGALFLGPQTNVSYGDKVIGTNHTLPTLGAARYTGGLWVGKFLKTCTYQEISDEAAVTVGEYCSRLCAIERFWGHKEQADLRLRKYGGQNVGLGAKK
;
A
#
# COMPACT_ATOMS: atom_id res chain seq x y z
N ILE A 1 -18.59 -17.51 -16.70
CA ILE A 1 -17.63 -17.76 -17.80
C ILE A 1 -17.31 -19.23 -17.75
N ARG A 2 -17.62 -19.98 -18.82
CA ARG A 2 -17.35 -21.42 -18.84
C ARG A 2 -15.85 -21.66 -18.90
N PRO A 3 -15.29 -22.57 -18.08
CA PRO A 3 -13.85 -22.82 -17.98
C PRO A 3 -13.14 -23.26 -19.28
N ARG A 4 -13.90 -23.52 -20.36
CA ARG A 4 -13.34 -24.09 -21.59
C ARG A 4 -12.66 -23.10 -22.52
N ASP A 5 -12.94 -21.81 -22.41
CA ASP A 5 -12.49 -20.84 -23.41
C ASP A 5 -11.28 -20.00 -22.98
N TRP A 6 -10.88 -20.10 -21.73
CA TRP A 6 -9.84 -19.25 -21.16
C TRP A 6 -8.49 -19.93 -20.95
N SER A 7 -8.48 -21.15 -20.47
CA SER A 7 -7.24 -21.83 -20.06
C SER A 7 -6.40 -22.39 -21.21
N SER A 8 -7.04 -22.68 -22.35
CA SER A 8 -6.29 -23.28 -23.49
C SER A 8 -5.59 -22.24 -24.36
N ASP A 9 -6.16 -21.05 -24.55
CA ASP A 9 -5.64 -20.09 -25.51
C ASP A 9 -4.51 -19.22 -24.94
N GLY A 10 -4.56 -18.81 -23.66
CA GLY A 10 -3.48 -18.08 -23.00
C GLY A 10 -2.20 -18.90 -22.92
N CYS A 11 -2.26 -20.07 -22.31
CA CYS A 11 -1.12 -20.98 -22.21
C CYS A 11 -0.58 -21.43 -23.58
N SER A 12 -1.48 -21.66 -24.54
CA SER A 12 -1.09 -22.02 -25.92
C SER A 12 -0.35 -20.89 -26.61
N SER A 13 -0.75 -19.63 -26.35
CA SER A 13 -0.06 -18.45 -26.88
C SER A 13 1.33 -18.32 -26.30
N ASP A 14 1.51 -18.44 -24.99
CA ASP A 14 2.77 -18.34 -24.29
C ASP A 14 3.76 -19.43 -24.76
N LEU A 15 3.30 -20.69 -24.79
CA LEU A 15 4.09 -21.80 -25.27
C LEU A 15 4.49 -21.67 -26.75
N ARG A 16 3.63 -21.05 -27.57
CA ARG A 16 3.95 -20.76 -28.97
C ARG A 16 5.01 -19.67 -29.08
N GLN A 17 4.89 -18.61 -28.29
CA GLN A 17 5.87 -17.50 -28.26
C GLN A 17 7.24 -17.98 -27.76
N LEU A 18 7.29 -18.84 -26.75
CA LEU A 18 8.53 -19.44 -26.25
C LEU A 18 9.33 -20.20 -27.30
N ARG A 19 8.71 -20.59 -28.43
CA ARG A 19 9.44 -21.28 -29.54
C ARG A 19 10.22 -20.32 -30.43
N VAL A 20 9.89 -19.04 -30.40
CA VAL A 20 10.41 -18.03 -31.34
C VAL A 20 11.10 -16.84 -30.68
N LEU A 21 10.90 -16.65 -29.38
CA LEU A 21 11.50 -15.56 -28.65
C LEU A 21 13.01 -15.75 -28.47
N PRO A 22 13.83 -14.71 -28.70
CA PRO A 22 15.29 -14.78 -28.45
C PRO A 22 15.63 -15.06 -26.98
N THR A 23 14.73 -14.79 -26.06
CA THR A 23 14.87 -15.00 -24.60
C THR A 23 14.14 -16.26 -24.12
N ALA A 24 13.82 -17.18 -25.01
CA ALA A 24 13.04 -18.38 -24.70
C ALA A 24 13.69 -19.25 -23.60
N ASP A 25 14.99 -19.32 -23.56
CA ASP A 25 15.73 -20.12 -22.56
C ASP A 25 15.48 -19.58 -21.13
N VAL A 26 15.44 -18.27 -20.96
CA VAL A 26 15.16 -17.64 -19.66
C VAL A 26 13.66 -17.70 -19.34
N ALA A 27 12.82 -17.26 -20.28
CA ALA A 27 11.38 -17.21 -20.09
C ALA A 27 10.76 -18.59 -19.91
N GLY A 28 11.26 -19.60 -20.62
CA GLY A 28 10.79 -20.97 -20.50
C GLY A 28 11.09 -21.59 -19.13
N VAL A 29 12.25 -21.31 -18.57
CA VAL A 29 12.60 -21.75 -17.21
C VAL A 29 11.69 -21.06 -16.19
N ALA A 30 11.51 -19.74 -16.29
CA ALA A 30 10.65 -18.99 -15.39
C ALA A 30 9.20 -19.50 -15.45
N TRP A 31 8.67 -19.73 -16.63
CA TRP A 31 7.32 -20.28 -16.79
C TRP A 31 7.18 -21.68 -16.19
N ARG A 32 8.14 -22.57 -16.45
CA ARG A 32 8.13 -23.95 -15.94
C ARG A 32 8.21 -23.99 -14.41
N ASP A 33 9.03 -23.14 -13.81
CA ASP A 33 9.36 -23.23 -12.38
C ASP A 33 8.42 -22.39 -11.51
N TYR A 34 7.82 -21.33 -12.07
CA TYR A 34 7.00 -20.36 -11.31
C TYR A 34 5.65 -20.04 -11.96
N GLY A 35 5.37 -20.57 -13.16
CA GLY A 35 4.07 -20.37 -13.81
C GLY A 35 2.96 -21.03 -13.01
N GLU A 36 1.90 -20.28 -12.70
CA GLU A 36 0.72 -20.77 -12.00
C GLU A 36 -0.54 -20.33 -12.73
N ILE A 37 -1.54 -21.21 -12.79
CA ILE A 37 -2.86 -20.93 -13.37
C ILE A 37 -3.90 -21.11 -12.27
N ILE A 38 -4.55 -20.03 -11.89
CA ILE A 38 -5.58 -20.04 -10.86
C ILE A 38 -6.94 -19.86 -11.54
N LEU A 39 -7.82 -20.85 -11.39
CA LEU A 39 -9.20 -20.77 -11.86
C LEU A 39 -10.07 -20.23 -10.74
N VAL A 40 -10.92 -19.28 -11.09
CA VAL A 40 -11.83 -18.61 -10.15
C VAL A 40 -13.24 -18.56 -10.72
N ASP A 41 -14.25 -18.55 -9.85
CA ASP A 41 -15.66 -18.54 -10.24
C ASP A 41 -16.25 -17.12 -10.35
N SER A 42 -15.59 -16.12 -9.82
CA SER A 42 -16.10 -14.74 -9.80
C SER A 42 -14.98 -13.69 -9.94
N ALA A 43 -15.37 -12.45 -10.26
CA ALA A 43 -14.46 -11.31 -10.28
C ALA A 43 -13.95 -10.96 -8.87
N ASP A 44 -14.79 -11.14 -7.84
CA ASP A 44 -14.38 -10.90 -6.44
C ASP A 44 -13.29 -11.87 -6.00
N GLU A 45 -13.44 -13.13 -6.37
CA GLU A 45 -12.41 -14.14 -6.11
C GLU A 45 -11.13 -13.85 -6.88
N ALA A 46 -11.23 -13.43 -8.15
CA ALA A 46 -10.09 -13.00 -8.95
C ALA A 46 -9.32 -11.83 -8.30
N VAL A 47 -10.04 -10.83 -7.78
CA VAL A 47 -9.46 -9.71 -7.03
C VAL A 47 -8.77 -10.21 -5.77
N SER A 48 -9.43 -11.09 -5.01
CA SER A 48 -8.87 -11.64 -3.77
C SER A 48 -7.56 -12.41 -4.01
N GLU A 49 -7.54 -13.24 -5.06
CA GLU A 49 -6.34 -14.00 -5.42
C GLU A 49 -5.21 -13.08 -5.96
N ALA A 50 -5.55 -12.10 -6.79
CA ALA A 50 -4.58 -11.12 -7.27
C ALA A 50 -3.97 -10.31 -6.12
N ASP A 51 -4.76 -9.88 -5.15
CA ASP A 51 -4.30 -9.18 -3.94
C ASP A 51 -3.48 -10.12 -3.02
N ARG A 52 -3.80 -11.41 -2.97
CA ARG A 52 -2.99 -12.41 -2.25
C ARG A 52 -1.60 -12.56 -2.86
N VAL A 53 -1.50 -12.59 -4.16
CA VAL A 53 -0.22 -12.66 -4.89
C VAL A 53 0.56 -11.36 -4.73
N ALA A 54 -0.11 -10.21 -4.77
CA ALA A 54 0.48 -8.88 -4.67
C ALA A 54 1.60 -8.67 -5.69
N ALA A 55 1.29 -8.91 -6.95
CA ALA A 55 2.25 -8.90 -8.04
C ALA A 55 2.78 -7.50 -8.33
N GLU A 56 4.00 -7.45 -8.81
CA GLU A 56 4.66 -6.23 -9.32
C GLU A 56 3.89 -5.65 -10.50
N HIS A 57 3.54 -6.49 -11.46
CA HIS A 57 2.78 -6.14 -12.66
C HIS A 57 1.48 -6.96 -12.71
N VAL A 58 0.38 -6.28 -12.92
CA VAL A 58 -0.93 -6.92 -13.08
C VAL A 58 -1.57 -6.43 -14.37
N GLU A 59 -1.76 -7.31 -15.34
CA GLU A 59 -2.47 -7.02 -16.57
C GLU A 59 -3.91 -7.56 -16.49
N VAL A 60 -4.89 -6.69 -16.69
CA VAL A 60 -6.32 -7.00 -16.58
C VAL A 60 -6.94 -7.06 -17.95
N LEU A 61 -7.12 -8.26 -18.48
CA LEU A 61 -7.72 -8.54 -19.79
C LEU A 61 -9.14 -9.12 -19.62
N THR A 62 -10.02 -8.34 -19.01
CA THR A 62 -11.42 -8.71 -18.73
C THR A 62 -12.39 -7.78 -19.44
N ARG A 63 -13.68 -8.13 -19.45
CA ARG A 63 -14.74 -7.26 -20.02
C ARG A 63 -14.86 -5.94 -19.28
N GLU A 64 -14.64 -5.98 -17.95
CA GLU A 64 -14.79 -4.83 -17.05
C GLU A 64 -13.47 -4.56 -16.30
N PRO A 65 -12.42 -4.09 -16.97
CA PRO A 65 -11.12 -3.91 -16.31
C PRO A 65 -11.14 -2.85 -15.20
N ARG A 66 -12.06 -1.88 -15.26
CA ARG A 66 -12.23 -0.86 -14.21
C ARG A 66 -12.76 -1.43 -12.90
N TYR A 67 -13.43 -2.57 -12.94
CA TYR A 67 -13.81 -3.29 -11.72
C TYR A 67 -12.56 -3.63 -10.88
N PHE A 68 -11.52 -4.14 -11.50
CA PHE A 68 -10.25 -4.48 -10.82
C PHE A 68 -9.55 -3.23 -10.28
N LEU A 69 -9.54 -2.12 -11.02
CA LEU A 69 -9.00 -0.85 -10.54
C LEU A 69 -9.69 -0.36 -9.25
N GLN A 70 -10.99 -0.60 -9.12
CA GLN A 70 -11.78 -0.15 -7.97
C GLN A 70 -11.65 -1.06 -6.74
N HIS A 71 -11.34 -2.34 -6.93
CA HIS A 71 -11.39 -3.35 -5.87
C HIS A 71 -10.03 -3.90 -5.47
N MET A 72 -9.05 -3.95 -6.37
CA MET A 72 -7.69 -4.38 -6.03
C MET A 72 -6.96 -3.35 -5.18
N LYS A 73 -6.08 -3.83 -4.30
CA LYS A 73 -5.30 -3.03 -3.35
C LYS A 73 -3.80 -3.28 -3.45
N ASN A 74 -3.41 -4.48 -3.82
CA ASN A 74 -2.04 -4.96 -3.71
C ASN A 74 -1.42 -5.22 -5.10
N TYR A 75 -0.96 -4.16 -5.76
CA TYR A 75 -0.25 -4.26 -7.04
C TYR A 75 0.83 -3.17 -7.13
N GLY A 76 1.87 -3.41 -7.93
CA GLY A 76 2.86 -2.39 -8.26
C GLY A 76 2.38 -1.49 -9.38
N ALA A 77 2.06 -2.08 -10.54
CA ALA A 77 1.44 -1.40 -11.67
C ALA A 77 0.27 -2.23 -12.21
N LEU A 78 -0.83 -1.54 -12.53
CA LEU A 78 -2.05 -2.14 -13.07
C LEU A 78 -2.27 -1.66 -14.51
N PHE A 79 -2.35 -2.61 -15.44
CA PHE A 79 -2.58 -2.37 -16.87
C PHE A 79 -4.01 -2.77 -17.23
N LEU A 80 -4.80 -1.84 -17.71
CA LEU A 80 -6.23 -2.02 -17.92
C LEU A 80 -6.58 -2.19 -19.40
N GLY A 81 -6.90 -3.40 -19.78
CA GLY A 81 -7.31 -3.75 -21.14
C GLY A 81 -6.14 -4.03 -22.09
N PRO A 82 -6.45 -4.49 -23.31
CA PRO A 82 -5.43 -4.96 -24.26
C PRO A 82 -4.66 -3.84 -24.98
N GLN A 83 -5.02 -2.57 -24.74
CA GLN A 83 -4.39 -1.41 -25.38
C GLN A 83 -3.14 -0.92 -24.64
N THR A 84 -2.86 -1.45 -23.46
CA THR A 84 -1.68 -1.12 -22.66
C THR A 84 -0.90 -2.37 -22.29
N ASN A 85 0.34 -2.20 -21.87
CA ASN A 85 1.20 -3.30 -21.44
C ASN A 85 2.39 -2.78 -20.61
N VAL A 86 3.17 -3.70 -20.07
CA VAL A 86 4.35 -3.43 -19.25
C VAL A 86 5.37 -2.54 -19.99
N SER A 87 5.65 -2.83 -21.27
CA SER A 87 6.66 -2.09 -22.04
C SER A 87 6.33 -0.61 -22.17
N TYR A 88 5.06 -0.26 -22.25
CA TYR A 88 4.64 1.15 -22.32
C TYR A 88 4.90 1.86 -21.00
N GLY A 89 4.59 1.21 -19.88
CA GLY A 89 4.89 1.72 -18.54
C GLY A 89 6.38 1.93 -18.33
N ASP A 90 7.19 0.97 -18.76
CA ASP A 90 8.63 1.00 -18.57
C ASP A 90 9.36 2.05 -19.41
N LYS A 91 8.82 2.43 -20.56
CA LYS A 91 9.58 3.20 -21.57
C LYS A 91 9.02 4.57 -21.90
N VAL A 92 7.70 4.71 -22.03
CA VAL A 92 7.17 5.90 -22.75
C VAL A 92 5.94 6.54 -22.12
N ILE A 93 5.13 5.84 -21.34
CA ILE A 93 3.85 6.37 -20.87
C ILE A 93 3.99 7.30 -19.65
N GLY A 94 5.15 7.26 -18.97
CA GLY A 94 5.50 8.17 -17.88
C GLY A 94 5.15 7.68 -16.48
N THR A 95 4.57 6.49 -16.32
CA THR A 95 4.38 5.88 -15.00
C THR A 95 5.72 5.40 -14.42
N ASN A 96 5.80 5.33 -13.09
CA ASN A 96 6.96 4.75 -12.44
C ASN A 96 7.10 3.26 -12.81
N HIS A 97 8.31 2.85 -13.19
CA HIS A 97 8.64 1.47 -13.51
C HIS A 97 9.54 0.79 -12.46
N THR A 98 9.95 1.49 -11.41
CA THR A 98 10.66 0.91 -10.26
C THR A 98 9.64 0.44 -9.25
N LEU A 99 9.17 -0.78 -9.45
CA LEU A 99 8.00 -1.35 -8.81
C LEU A 99 8.39 -2.31 -7.66
N PRO A 100 7.45 -2.62 -6.76
CA PRO A 100 7.70 -3.49 -5.61
C PRO A 100 7.70 -4.97 -6.02
N THR A 101 8.78 -5.68 -5.77
CA THR A 101 8.92 -7.12 -6.00
C THR A 101 8.59 -7.94 -4.75
N LEU A 102 8.54 -9.27 -4.88
CA LEU A 102 8.42 -10.23 -3.77
C LEU A 102 7.23 -9.93 -2.82
N GLY A 103 6.11 -9.53 -3.39
CA GLY A 103 4.90 -9.23 -2.62
C GLY A 103 4.95 -7.91 -1.82
N ALA A 104 5.95 -7.07 -2.04
CA ALA A 104 6.04 -5.76 -1.39
C ALA A 104 4.92 -4.79 -1.81
N ALA A 105 4.16 -5.12 -2.86
CA ALA A 105 2.97 -4.38 -3.26
C ALA A 105 1.88 -4.33 -2.18
N ARG A 106 1.98 -5.14 -1.13
CA ARG A 106 1.10 -5.08 0.06
C ARG A 106 1.29 -3.82 0.89
N TYR A 107 2.42 -3.14 0.78
CA TYR A 107 2.74 -1.97 1.63
C TYR A 107 3.43 -0.82 0.91
N THR A 108 3.77 -0.96 -0.36
CA THR A 108 4.39 0.10 -1.16
C THR A 108 4.03 -0.02 -2.65
N GLY A 109 3.91 1.10 -3.34
CA GLY A 109 3.76 1.16 -4.81
C GLY A 109 5.09 1.28 -5.56
N GLY A 110 6.23 1.14 -4.88
CA GLY A 110 7.56 1.31 -5.46
C GLY A 110 8.12 2.73 -5.30
N LEU A 111 8.95 3.14 -6.24
CA LEU A 111 9.58 4.47 -6.22
C LEU A 111 8.58 5.57 -6.64
N TRP A 112 8.56 6.66 -5.90
CA TRP A 112 7.79 7.86 -6.21
C TRP A 112 8.45 9.08 -5.59
N VAL A 113 8.04 10.30 -6.01
CA VAL A 113 8.65 11.55 -5.54
C VAL A 113 8.66 11.71 -4.03
N GLY A 114 7.64 11.19 -3.34
CA GLY A 114 7.56 11.23 -1.87
C GLY A 114 8.69 10.49 -1.15
N LYS A 115 9.40 9.57 -1.81
CA LYS A 115 10.58 8.90 -1.24
C LYS A 115 11.77 9.83 -1.04
N PHE A 116 11.80 10.95 -1.75
CA PHE A 116 12.82 11.98 -1.66
C PHE A 116 12.41 13.16 -0.75
N LEU A 117 11.18 13.15 -0.26
CA LEU A 117 10.67 14.19 0.64
C LEU A 117 10.88 13.76 2.09
N LYS A 118 11.39 14.69 2.89
CA LYS A 118 11.47 14.55 4.34
C LYS A 118 10.24 15.23 4.97
N THR A 119 9.46 14.46 5.69
CA THR A 119 8.37 15.01 6.49
C THR A 119 8.91 15.49 7.83
N CYS A 120 8.66 16.74 8.14
CA CYS A 120 8.96 17.34 9.44
C CYS A 120 7.65 17.85 10.05
N THR A 121 7.52 17.71 11.35
CA THR A 121 6.37 18.23 12.10
C THR A 121 6.80 19.38 12.99
N TYR A 122 5.90 20.32 13.21
CA TYR A 122 6.01 21.37 14.23
C TYR A 122 4.69 21.48 14.96
N GLN A 123 4.73 22.03 16.17
CA GLN A 123 3.52 22.35 16.93
C GLN A 123 3.71 23.66 17.69
N GLU A 124 2.67 24.46 17.70
CA GLU A 124 2.56 25.73 18.41
C GLU A 124 1.15 25.84 18.94
N ILE A 125 1.00 26.29 20.19
CA ILE A 125 -0.31 26.49 20.83
C ILE A 125 -0.35 27.78 21.62
N SER A 126 -1.53 28.36 21.81
CA SER A 126 -1.72 29.51 22.69
C SER A 126 -1.64 29.12 24.18
N ASP A 127 -1.50 30.09 25.06
CA ASP A 127 -1.51 29.89 26.51
C ASP A 127 -2.82 29.22 26.99
N GLU A 128 -3.97 29.62 26.44
CA GLU A 128 -5.28 29.05 26.77
C GLU A 128 -5.37 27.59 26.30
N ALA A 129 -4.89 27.31 25.08
CA ALA A 129 -4.83 25.95 24.56
C ALA A 129 -3.87 25.06 25.35
N ALA A 130 -2.77 25.62 25.87
CA ALA A 130 -1.82 24.89 26.70
C ALA A 130 -2.44 24.39 28.01
N VAL A 131 -3.42 25.11 28.57
CA VAL A 131 -4.20 24.64 29.73
C VAL A 131 -5.07 23.45 29.35
N THR A 132 -5.93 23.62 28.34
CA THR A 132 -6.84 22.54 27.92
C THR A 132 -6.10 21.27 27.51
N VAL A 133 -5.10 21.40 26.64
CA VAL A 133 -4.28 20.26 26.19
C VAL A 133 -3.49 19.64 27.34
N GLY A 134 -2.96 20.48 28.22
CA GLY A 134 -2.20 20.06 29.40
C GLY A 134 -3.02 19.19 30.36
N GLU A 135 -4.29 19.52 30.60
CA GLU A 135 -5.19 18.71 31.43
C GLU A 135 -5.36 17.28 30.87
N TYR A 136 -5.68 17.17 29.57
CA TYR A 136 -5.84 15.86 28.94
C TYR A 136 -4.52 15.09 28.90
N CYS A 137 -3.42 15.76 28.59
CA CYS A 137 -2.10 15.17 28.56
C CYS A 137 -1.70 14.63 29.94
N SER A 138 -1.86 15.42 30.99
CA SER A 138 -1.57 15.02 32.37
C SER A 138 -2.37 13.80 32.80
N ARG A 139 -3.67 13.75 32.48
CA ARG A 139 -4.55 12.61 32.79
C ARG A 139 -4.15 11.36 32.02
N LEU A 140 -3.87 11.48 30.74
CA LEU A 140 -3.45 10.36 29.90
C LEU A 140 -2.11 9.79 30.41
N CYS A 141 -1.12 10.64 30.65
CA CYS A 141 0.18 10.24 31.19
C CYS A 141 0.09 9.60 32.56
N ALA A 142 -0.90 10.00 33.39
CA ALA A 142 -1.14 9.33 34.69
C ALA A 142 -1.65 7.89 34.50
N ILE A 143 -2.56 7.67 33.55
CA ILE A 143 -3.09 6.33 33.19
C ILE A 143 -1.96 5.44 32.68
N GLU A 144 -1.12 5.98 31.80
CA GLU A 144 0.02 5.28 31.21
C GLU A 144 1.20 5.15 32.17
N ARG A 145 1.17 5.78 33.34
CA ARG A 145 2.26 5.88 34.31
C ARG A 145 3.51 6.54 33.74
N PHE A 146 3.35 7.48 32.83
CA PHE A 146 4.42 8.19 32.13
C PHE A 146 4.77 9.49 32.85
N TRP A 147 5.34 9.37 34.04
CA TRP A 147 5.46 10.45 35.02
C TRP A 147 6.28 11.65 34.54
N GLY A 148 7.34 11.44 33.78
CA GLY A 148 8.14 12.53 33.21
C GLY A 148 7.35 13.39 32.22
N HIS A 149 6.50 12.78 31.38
CA HIS A 149 5.61 13.49 30.45
C HIS A 149 4.48 14.19 31.21
N LYS A 150 3.95 13.54 32.24
CA LYS A 150 2.95 14.12 33.12
C LYS A 150 3.46 15.42 33.74
N GLU A 151 4.68 15.42 34.31
CA GLU A 151 5.24 16.61 34.94
C GLU A 151 5.46 17.75 33.92
N GLN A 152 5.77 17.45 32.67
CA GLN A 152 5.84 18.47 31.61
C GLN A 152 4.48 19.13 31.35
N ALA A 153 3.38 18.35 31.37
CA ALA A 153 2.04 18.87 31.26
C ALA A 153 1.65 19.70 32.50
N ASP A 154 1.88 19.16 33.69
CA ASP A 154 1.56 19.81 34.95
C ASP A 154 2.31 21.14 35.13
N LEU A 155 3.55 21.23 34.66
CA LEU A 155 4.32 22.48 34.68
C LEU A 155 3.64 23.57 33.84
N ARG A 156 3.10 23.21 32.68
CA ARG A 156 2.37 24.14 31.81
C ARG A 156 1.03 24.56 32.41
N LEU A 157 0.33 23.62 33.03
CA LEU A 157 -0.90 23.92 33.78
C LEU A 157 -0.62 24.91 34.89
N ARG A 158 0.45 24.73 35.66
CA ARG A 158 0.85 25.69 36.71
C ARG A 158 1.23 27.05 36.16
N LYS A 159 1.88 27.08 35.00
CA LYS A 159 2.36 28.32 34.41
C LYS A 159 1.28 29.13 33.74
N TYR A 160 0.39 28.49 33.01
CA TYR A 160 -0.60 29.15 32.15
C TYR A 160 -2.05 29.07 32.69
N GLY A 161 -2.33 28.12 33.60
CA GLY A 161 -3.67 27.89 34.16
C GLY A 161 -4.12 28.87 35.23
N GLY A 162 -3.31 29.87 35.61
CA GLY A 162 -3.60 30.77 36.68
C GLY A 162 -3.62 30.13 38.08
N GLN A 163 -3.90 30.90 39.14
CA GLN A 163 -3.85 30.43 40.55
C GLN A 163 -4.92 29.39 40.94
N ASN A 164 -5.78 28.97 40.00
CA ASN A 164 -6.90 28.05 40.27
C ASN A 164 -6.66 26.59 39.92
N VAL A 165 -5.47 26.21 39.47
CA VAL A 165 -5.18 24.79 39.33
C VAL A 165 -4.67 24.26 40.67
N GLY A 166 -5.63 23.94 41.52
CA GLY A 166 -5.36 23.31 42.81
C GLY A 166 -4.57 22.05 42.65
N LEU A 167 -3.52 21.91 43.43
CA LEU A 167 -2.79 20.67 43.65
C LEU A 167 -3.81 19.56 44.00
N GLY A 168 -4.28 18.85 42.96
CA GLY A 168 -5.13 17.68 43.15
C GLY A 168 -4.39 16.61 43.91
N ALA A 169 -4.78 16.47 45.14
CA ALA A 169 -4.50 15.51 46.17
C ALA A 169 -3.52 14.34 45.83
N LYS A 170 -2.46 14.34 46.57
CA LYS A 170 -1.81 13.09 47.00
C LYS A 170 -2.87 12.14 47.60
N LYS A 171 -3.10 10.99 46.97
CA LYS A 171 -3.43 9.72 47.65
C LYS A 171 -2.88 8.57 46.84
#